data_7e21695f3f49306af7352c9a1b6b9720
#
_entry.id   7e21695f3f49306af7352c9a1b6b9720
#
_cell.length_a   1.000
_cell.length_b   1.000
_cell.length_c   1.000
_cell.angle_alpha   90.00
_cell.angle_beta   90.00
_cell.angle_gamma   90.00
#
_symmetry.space_group_name_H-M   'P 1'
#
loop_
_entity.id
_entity.type
_entity.pdbx_description
1 polymer ?
#
loop_
_entity_poly.entity_id
_entity_poly.type
_entity_poly.pdbx_seq_one_letter_code
_entity_poly.pdbx_strand_id
1 'polypeptide(L)'
;MPKAPNRETFVAHCSSAVYQPHFQSFLRNDLGLDHYALIALPGGVQALTLESLLPKFSWAGWRWIKFLMDLDSPSRVILIGHDDCRWYHRGPIGQMLGPERARQEKDLRRVAQDWKQRFPECAVSAFYATLASGKVAFDVVR
;
A
#
# COMPACT_ATOMS: atom_id res chain seq x y z
N MET A 1 -12.33 27.23 12.67
CA MET A 1 -12.00 25.88 13.18
C MET A 1 -10.58 25.50 12.76
N PRO A 2 -9.74 25.07 13.67
CA PRO A 2 -8.45 24.54 13.24
C PRO A 2 -8.71 23.35 12.31
N LYS A 3 -8.01 23.33 11.17
CA LYS A 3 -8.05 22.22 10.23
C LYS A 3 -7.69 20.95 11.01
N ALA A 4 -8.55 19.94 10.96
CA ALA A 4 -8.25 18.66 11.60
C ALA A 4 -6.88 18.18 11.12
N PRO A 5 -6.02 17.67 12.02
CA PRO A 5 -4.68 17.27 11.63
C PRO A 5 -4.75 16.26 10.48
N ASN A 6 -4.11 16.58 9.44
CA ASN A 6 -3.78 15.90 8.19
C ASN A 6 -4.40 14.51 7.99
N ARG A 7 -5.72 14.43 7.97
CA ARG A 7 -6.46 13.23 7.56
C ARG A 7 -6.56 13.12 6.03
N GLU A 8 -5.77 13.94 5.33
CA GLU A 8 -5.82 14.07 3.87
C GLU A 8 -5.09 12.94 3.14
N THR A 9 -4.37 12.07 3.86
CA THR A 9 -3.59 11.00 3.26
C THR A 9 -4.00 9.63 3.80
N PHE A 10 -4.17 8.69 2.88
CA PHE A 10 -4.38 7.27 3.14
C PHE A 10 -3.15 6.49 2.71
N VAL A 11 -2.69 5.55 3.53
CA VAL A 11 -1.53 4.72 3.24
C VAL A 11 -1.91 3.25 3.29
N ALA A 12 -1.46 2.47 2.30
CA ALA A 12 -1.58 1.02 2.29
C ALA A 12 -0.20 0.40 2.12
N HIS A 13 0.21 -0.46 3.05
CA HIS A 13 1.48 -1.20 2.97
C HIS A 13 1.41 -2.55 3.68
N CYS A 14 2.47 -3.33 3.55
CA CYS A 14 2.58 -4.62 4.21
C CYS A 14 2.71 -4.47 5.73
N SER A 15 2.23 -5.49 6.45
CA SER A 15 2.36 -5.61 7.91
C SER A 15 3.75 -6.09 8.37
N SER A 16 4.77 -6.10 7.50
CA SER A 16 6.12 -6.56 7.79
C SER A 16 6.72 -5.86 9.01
N ALA A 17 7.14 -6.64 10.02
CA ALA A 17 7.79 -6.11 11.21
C ALA A 17 9.13 -5.44 10.88
N VAL A 18 9.85 -5.97 9.89
CA VAL A 18 11.16 -5.45 9.48
C VAL A 18 11.02 -4.09 8.80
N TYR A 19 10.03 -3.92 7.94
CA TYR A 19 9.87 -2.72 7.14
C TYR A 19 9.03 -1.62 7.81
N GLN A 20 8.22 -1.95 8.82
CA GLN A 20 7.36 -0.95 9.47
C GLN A 20 8.09 0.31 9.95
N PRO A 21 9.22 0.22 10.66
CA PRO A 21 9.94 1.43 11.08
C PRO A 21 10.43 2.26 9.90
N HIS A 22 10.83 1.61 8.81
CA HIS A 22 11.28 2.27 7.59
C HIS A 22 10.13 2.96 6.85
N PHE A 23 8.96 2.31 6.76
CA PHE A 23 7.76 2.93 6.20
C PHE A 23 7.38 4.18 7.00
N GLN A 24 7.36 4.06 8.32
CA GLN A 24 7.02 5.17 9.19
C GLN A 24 7.99 6.33 9.04
N SER A 25 9.29 6.06 9.00
CA SER A 25 10.32 7.08 8.79
C SER A 25 10.17 7.77 7.43
N PHE A 26 9.94 7.01 6.37
CA PHE A 26 9.73 7.54 5.02
C PHE A 26 8.49 8.45 4.97
N LEU A 27 7.38 7.99 5.51
CA LEU A 27 6.13 8.76 5.50
C LEU A 27 6.24 10.04 6.30
N ARG A 28 6.88 10.02 7.46
CA ARG A 28 7.02 11.18 8.33
C ARG A 28 8.11 12.13 7.87
N ASN A 29 9.31 11.62 7.59
CA ASN A 29 10.48 12.45 7.36
C ASN A 29 10.63 12.85 5.90
N ASP A 30 10.44 11.92 4.97
CA ASP A 30 10.62 12.19 3.55
C ASP A 30 9.37 12.80 2.91
N LEU A 31 8.19 12.34 3.29
CA LEU A 31 6.92 12.85 2.76
C LEU A 31 6.23 13.86 3.67
N GLY A 32 6.75 14.10 4.87
CA GLY A 32 6.25 15.13 5.78
C GLY A 32 4.85 14.86 6.37
N LEU A 33 4.46 13.58 6.51
CA LEU A 33 3.14 13.21 6.99
C LEU A 33 3.16 12.96 8.50
N ASP A 34 2.51 13.83 9.26
CA ASP A 34 2.33 13.65 10.72
C ASP A 34 1.21 12.65 11.02
N HIS A 35 0.14 12.68 10.21
CA HIS A 35 -1.05 11.86 10.40
C HIS A 35 -1.50 11.29 9.05
N TYR A 36 -1.92 10.05 9.05
CA TYR A 36 -2.50 9.40 7.88
C TYR A 36 -3.37 8.21 8.33
N ALA A 37 -4.40 7.91 7.55
CA ALA A 37 -5.12 6.65 7.71
C ALA A 37 -4.28 5.51 7.15
N LEU A 38 -4.31 4.35 7.78
CA LEU A 38 -3.45 3.23 7.41
C LEU A 38 -4.23 1.94 7.33
N ILE A 39 -3.99 1.18 6.25
CA ILE A 39 -4.29 -0.24 6.19
C ILE A 39 -2.98 -1.01 5.98
N ALA A 40 -2.67 -1.94 6.87
CA ALA A 40 -1.47 -2.75 6.82
C ALA A 40 -1.85 -4.23 6.80
N LEU A 41 -1.71 -4.85 5.63
CA LEU A 41 -2.06 -6.24 5.40
C LEU A 41 -0.83 -7.04 4.98
N PRO A 42 -0.78 -8.36 5.27
CA PRO A 42 0.25 -9.20 4.68
C PRO A 42 0.24 -9.06 3.15
N GLY A 43 1.40 -8.77 2.56
CA GLY A 43 1.53 -8.52 1.13
C GLY A 43 1.06 -7.13 0.67
N GLY A 44 0.69 -6.26 1.59
CA GLY A 44 0.26 -4.90 1.26
C GLY A 44 -1.01 -4.87 0.44
N VAL A 45 -0.91 -4.50 -0.85
CA VAL A 45 -2.08 -4.33 -1.73
C VAL A 45 -2.50 -5.60 -2.47
N GLN A 46 -1.74 -6.70 -2.38
CA GLN A 46 -2.04 -7.90 -3.17
C GLN A 46 -3.45 -8.44 -2.91
N ALA A 47 -3.92 -8.41 -1.67
CA ALA A 47 -5.26 -8.89 -1.33
C ALA A 47 -6.36 -8.20 -2.18
N LEU A 48 -6.14 -6.95 -2.57
CA LEU A 48 -7.09 -6.17 -3.37
C LEU A 48 -7.11 -6.60 -4.84
N THR A 49 -6.16 -7.42 -5.28
CA THR A 49 -6.07 -7.93 -6.66
C THR A 49 -6.63 -9.34 -6.82
N LEU A 50 -7.15 -9.95 -5.75
CA LEU A 50 -7.47 -11.37 -5.70
C LEU A 50 -8.96 -11.66 -5.92
N GLU A 51 -9.66 -10.86 -6.72
CA GLU A 51 -11.10 -11.02 -6.97
C GLU A 51 -11.44 -12.42 -7.51
N SER A 52 -10.57 -12.99 -8.35
CA SER A 52 -10.81 -14.30 -8.98
C SER A 52 -10.44 -15.47 -8.10
N LEU A 53 -9.32 -15.35 -7.36
CA LEU A 53 -8.73 -16.45 -6.60
C LEU A 53 -9.19 -16.47 -5.14
N LEU A 54 -9.21 -15.31 -4.49
CA LEU A 54 -9.60 -15.15 -3.09
C LEU A 54 -10.55 -13.96 -2.95
N PRO A 55 -11.77 -14.07 -3.49
CA PRO A 55 -12.69 -12.92 -3.57
C PRO A 55 -13.06 -12.32 -2.22
N LYS A 56 -13.04 -13.12 -1.15
CA LYS A 56 -13.33 -12.60 0.19
C LYS A 56 -12.28 -11.62 0.69
N PHE A 57 -11.02 -11.81 0.34
CA PHE A 57 -9.94 -10.90 0.72
C PHE A 57 -10.07 -9.56 0.01
N SER A 58 -10.31 -9.58 -1.29
CA SER A 58 -10.53 -8.38 -2.08
C SER A 58 -11.77 -7.63 -1.61
N TRP A 59 -12.86 -8.32 -1.39
CA TRP A 59 -14.12 -7.73 -0.91
C TRP A 59 -13.93 -7.05 0.45
N ALA A 60 -13.33 -7.74 1.42
CA ALA A 60 -13.10 -7.19 2.76
C ALA A 60 -12.15 -5.99 2.72
N GLY A 61 -11.05 -6.11 1.97
CA GLY A 61 -10.07 -5.03 1.83
C GLY A 61 -10.69 -3.74 1.29
N TRP A 62 -11.43 -3.84 0.19
CA TRP A 62 -12.11 -2.68 -0.39
C TRP A 62 -13.23 -2.12 0.49
N ARG A 63 -13.88 -2.95 1.29
CA ARG A 63 -14.89 -2.49 2.27
C ARG A 63 -14.26 -1.65 3.38
N TRP A 64 -13.14 -2.08 3.93
CA TRP A 64 -12.41 -1.30 4.93
C TRP A 64 -11.88 0.01 4.33
N ILE A 65 -11.34 -0.06 3.13
CA ILE A 65 -10.85 1.14 2.42
C ILE A 65 -11.99 2.13 2.20
N LYS A 66 -13.12 1.66 1.69
CA LYS A 66 -14.28 2.53 1.46
C LYS A 66 -14.74 3.20 2.75
N PHE A 67 -14.81 2.46 3.85
CA PHE A 67 -15.17 3.03 5.15
C PHE A 67 -14.22 4.17 5.55
N LEU A 68 -12.91 3.93 5.45
CA LEU A 68 -11.91 4.94 5.81
C LEU A 68 -11.89 6.12 4.84
N MET A 69 -12.08 5.88 3.55
CA MET A 69 -12.18 6.93 2.54
C MET A 69 -13.39 7.82 2.77
N ASP A 70 -14.54 7.23 3.08
CA ASP A 70 -15.77 7.98 3.36
C ASP A 70 -15.66 8.78 4.68
N LEU A 71 -14.97 8.22 5.68
CA LEU A 71 -14.80 8.86 6.99
C LEU A 71 -13.88 10.07 6.94
N ASP A 72 -12.73 9.94 6.31
CA ASP A 72 -11.65 10.95 6.33
C ASP A 72 -11.57 11.77 5.04
N SER A 73 -12.19 11.33 3.95
CA SER A 73 -12.14 11.97 2.63
C SER A 73 -10.73 12.37 2.20
N PRO A 74 -9.75 11.45 2.22
CA PRO A 74 -8.38 11.79 1.86
C PRO A 74 -8.26 12.17 0.39
N SER A 75 -7.40 13.15 0.10
CA SER A 75 -7.11 13.59 -1.26
C SER A 75 -5.90 12.87 -1.86
N ARG A 76 -5.13 12.18 -1.04
CA ARG A 76 -3.88 11.52 -1.42
C ARG A 76 -3.83 10.09 -0.90
N VAL A 77 -3.40 9.19 -1.76
CA VAL A 77 -3.22 7.78 -1.42
C VAL A 77 -1.78 7.37 -1.74
N ILE A 78 -1.14 6.67 -0.82
CA ILE A 78 0.23 6.16 -0.97
C ILE A 78 0.20 4.65 -0.79
N LEU A 79 0.67 3.94 -1.81
CA LEU A 79 0.79 2.49 -1.82
C LEU A 79 2.27 2.13 -1.76
N ILE A 80 2.65 1.20 -0.87
CA ILE A 80 4.06 0.83 -0.72
C ILE A 80 4.20 -0.69 -0.78
N GLY A 81 5.01 -1.16 -1.74
CA GLY A 81 5.53 -2.53 -1.78
C GLY A 81 6.93 -2.57 -1.19
N HIS A 82 7.44 -3.77 -0.94
CA HIS A 82 8.79 -3.91 -0.41
C HIS A 82 9.41 -5.25 -0.81
N ASP A 83 10.72 -5.26 -0.82
CA ASP A 83 11.51 -6.44 -1.13
C ASP A 83 11.40 -7.49 -0.01
N ASP A 84 11.62 -8.75 -0.35
CA ASP A 84 11.62 -9.88 0.58
C ASP A 84 10.32 -9.99 1.41
N CYS A 85 9.20 -9.90 0.74
CA CYS A 85 7.88 -10.01 1.38
C CYS A 85 7.50 -11.50 1.57
N ARG A 86 7.34 -11.91 2.81
CA ARG A 86 6.98 -13.30 3.14
C ARG A 86 5.65 -13.73 2.54
N TRP A 87 4.70 -12.84 2.43
CA TRP A 87 3.40 -13.13 1.80
C TRP A 87 3.57 -13.49 0.33
N TYR A 88 4.42 -12.76 -0.42
CA TYR A 88 4.71 -13.07 -1.82
C TYR A 88 5.51 -14.36 -1.99
N HIS A 89 6.28 -14.77 -0.98
CA HIS A 89 7.05 -16.02 -1.01
C HIS A 89 6.26 -17.23 -0.49
N ARG A 90 5.49 -17.07 0.59
CA ARG A 90 4.87 -18.16 1.34
C ARG A 90 3.36 -18.09 1.44
N GLY A 91 2.74 -17.03 0.94
CA GLY A 91 1.29 -16.86 0.94
C GLY A 91 0.59 -17.81 -0.05
N PRO A 92 -0.74 -17.78 -0.10
CA PRO A 92 -1.53 -18.72 -0.92
C PRO A 92 -1.18 -18.75 -2.40
N ILE A 93 -0.59 -17.65 -2.92
CA ILE A 93 -0.18 -17.54 -4.33
C ILE A 93 1.32 -17.25 -4.46
N GLY A 94 2.11 -17.61 -3.44
CA GLY A 94 3.56 -17.40 -3.42
C GLY A 94 4.34 -18.17 -4.47
N GLN A 95 3.74 -19.22 -5.05
CA GLN A 95 4.36 -20.05 -6.08
C GLN A 95 4.17 -19.49 -7.50
N MET A 96 3.61 -18.32 -7.66
CA MET A 96 3.43 -17.71 -8.98
C MET A 96 4.77 -17.36 -9.62
N LEU A 97 4.83 -17.49 -10.95
CA LEU A 97 6.04 -17.28 -11.74
C LEU A 97 6.44 -15.80 -11.81
N GLY A 98 7.74 -15.57 -11.84
CA GLY A 98 8.33 -14.27 -12.07
C GLY A 98 9.00 -13.64 -10.84
N PRO A 99 9.88 -12.63 -11.07
CA PRO A 99 10.55 -11.93 -9.98
C PRO A 99 9.56 -11.22 -9.06
N GLU A 100 9.84 -11.27 -7.77
CA GLU A 100 8.98 -10.67 -6.75
C GLU A 100 8.70 -9.19 -7.00
N ARG A 101 9.75 -8.41 -7.26
CA ARG A 101 9.59 -6.97 -7.50
C ARG A 101 8.65 -6.67 -8.66
N ALA A 102 8.82 -7.36 -9.78
CA ALA A 102 7.97 -7.17 -10.95
C ALA A 102 6.50 -7.52 -10.65
N ARG A 103 6.27 -8.57 -9.87
CA ARG A 103 4.94 -8.98 -9.43
C ARG A 103 4.30 -7.92 -8.53
N GLN A 104 5.03 -7.43 -7.54
CA GLN A 104 4.55 -6.40 -6.64
C GLN A 104 4.27 -5.08 -7.38
N GLU A 105 5.17 -4.67 -8.26
CA GLU A 105 4.97 -3.44 -9.05
C GLU A 105 3.74 -3.54 -9.95
N LYS A 106 3.49 -4.71 -10.54
CA LYS A 106 2.27 -4.97 -11.31
C LYS A 106 1.01 -4.83 -10.45
N ASP A 107 1.04 -5.41 -9.25
CA ASP A 107 -0.08 -5.32 -8.31
C ASP A 107 -0.30 -3.88 -7.84
N LEU A 108 0.78 -3.15 -7.56
CA LEU A 108 0.70 -1.73 -7.18
C LEU A 108 0.06 -0.88 -8.27
N ARG A 109 0.47 -1.08 -9.53
CA ARG A 109 -0.13 -0.36 -10.67
C ARG A 109 -1.60 -0.68 -10.82
N ARG A 110 -1.97 -1.94 -10.70
CA ARG A 110 -3.36 -2.37 -10.81
C ARG A 110 -4.22 -1.74 -9.72
N VAL A 111 -3.77 -1.82 -8.47
CA VAL A 111 -4.51 -1.24 -7.35
C VAL A 111 -4.60 0.28 -7.46
N ALA A 112 -3.53 0.94 -7.93
CA ALA A 112 -3.56 2.37 -8.17
C ALA A 112 -4.64 2.76 -9.20
N GLN A 113 -4.77 2.00 -10.28
CA GLN A 113 -5.82 2.21 -11.27
C GLN A 113 -7.21 1.98 -10.69
N ASP A 114 -7.41 0.87 -9.97
CA ASP A 114 -8.68 0.54 -9.33
C ASP A 114 -9.08 1.61 -8.32
N TRP A 115 -8.10 2.12 -7.56
CA TRP A 115 -8.34 3.17 -6.58
C TRP A 115 -8.82 4.46 -7.25
N LYS A 116 -8.17 4.87 -8.34
CA LYS A 116 -8.57 6.05 -9.11
C LYS A 116 -9.96 5.92 -9.72
N GLN A 117 -10.34 4.72 -10.15
CA GLN A 117 -11.67 4.47 -10.66
C GLN A 117 -12.74 4.57 -9.58
N ARG A 118 -12.44 4.07 -8.38
CA ARG A 118 -13.35 4.12 -7.23
C ARG A 118 -13.43 5.50 -6.59
N PHE A 119 -12.30 6.21 -6.58
CA PHE A 119 -12.14 7.52 -5.93
C PHE A 119 -11.40 8.48 -6.87
N PRO A 120 -12.11 9.02 -7.91
CA PRO A 120 -11.44 9.78 -8.99
C PRO A 120 -10.72 11.05 -8.53
N GLU A 121 -11.08 11.59 -7.38
CA GLU A 121 -10.50 12.84 -6.87
C GLU A 121 -9.19 12.62 -6.10
N CYS A 122 -8.82 11.37 -5.86
CA CYS A 122 -7.60 11.05 -5.13
C CYS A 122 -6.38 11.01 -6.05
N ALA A 123 -5.28 11.62 -5.61
CA ALA A 123 -3.96 11.44 -6.20
C ALA A 123 -3.33 10.17 -5.61
N VAL A 124 -3.02 9.19 -6.46
CA VAL A 124 -2.44 7.91 -6.02
C VAL A 124 -0.98 7.84 -6.42
N SER A 125 -0.10 7.60 -5.46
CA SER A 125 1.33 7.36 -5.66
C SER A 125 1.69 5.97 -5.17
N ALA A 126 2.65 5.32 -5.84
CA ALA A 126 3.13 4.01 -5.43
C ALA A 126 4.66 4.02 -5.33
N PHE A 127 5.17 3.32 -4.32
CA PHE A 127 6.60 3.21 -4.05
C PHE A 127 6.98 1.75 -3.79
N TYR A 128 8.22 1.43 -4.07
CA TYR A 128 8.82 0.13 -3.76
C TYR A 128 10.04 0.33 -2.87
N ALA A 129 10.06 -0.31 -1.70
CA ALA A 129 11.12 -0.21 -0.72
C ALA A 129 12.09 -1.39 -0.83
N THR A 130 13.37 -1.08 -0.88
CA THR A 130 14.46 -2.08 -0.85
C THR A 130 15.38 -1.81 0.31
N LEU A 131 15.77 -2.88 1.02
CA LEU A 131 16.71 -2.82 2.12
C LEU A 131 18.05 -3.43 1.65
N ALA A 132 19.10 -2.61 1.66
CA ALA A 132 20.45 -3.04 1.31
C ALA A 132 21.45 -2.42 2.27
N SER A 133 22.33 -3.24 2.87
CA SER A 133 23.38 -2.79 3.79
C SER A 133 22.84 -1.91 4.92
N GLY A 134 21.69 -2.28 5.49
CA GLY A 134 21.06 -1.55 6.59
C GLY A 134 20.36 -0.25 6.19
N LYS A 135 20.34 0.09 4.89
CA LYS A 135 19.69 1.29 4.37
C LYS A 135 18.48 0.91 3.50
N VAL A 136 17.41 1.70 3.61
CA VAL A 136 16.20 1.51 2.80
C VAL A 136 16.11 2.61 1.75
N ALA A 137 15.88 2.19 0.51
CA ALA A 137 15.57 3.09 -0.59
C ALA A 137 14.11 2.93 -1.00
N PHE A 138 13.44 4.02 -1.33
CA PHE A 138 12.06 4.04 -1.82
C PHE A 138 12.05 4.55 -3.25
N ASP A 139 11.76 3.65 -4.19
CA ASP A 139 11.67 3.97 -5.61
C ASP A 139 10.23 4.21 -6.02
N VAL A 140 10.00 5.24 -6.83
CA VAL A 140 8.66 5.51 -7.39
C VAL A 140 8.29 4.41 -8.38
N VAL A 141 7.09 3.86 -8.22
CA VAL A 141 6.50 2.91 -9.16
C VAL A 141 5.57 3.68 -10.10
N ARG A 142 5.86 3.63 -11.38
CA ARG A 142 5.10 4.34 -12.43
C ARG A 142 4.26 3.39 -13.26
#